data_b23bc05310dcf2bde145d015fb7e07a7
#
_entry.id   b23bc05310dcf2bde145d015fb7e07a7
#
_cell.length_a   1.000
_cell.length_b   1.000
_cell.length_c   1.000
_cell.angle_alpha   90.00
_cell.angle_beta   90.00
_cell.angle_gamma   90.00
#
_symmetry.space_group_name_H-M   'P 1'
#
loop_
_entity.id
_entity.type
_entity.pdbx_description
1 polymer ?
#
loop_
_entity_poly.entity_id
_entity_poly.type
_entity_poly.pdbx_seq_one_letter_code
_entity_poly.pdbx_strand_id
1 'polypeptide(L)'
;MSLIEDIENYTPWNEQEEKDKDLILRCLRQEPEVYTRKNTLAHMTASAWVVNPSRTKVLMAYHLIYNSWSWLGGHADGETDLLETALREVREESGLTRIRPVSRDIYSLEVLTVDGHIKNGEYVSSHLHLNVTYLIEADDEEPLHRKADENKDVAWFTPEEALKASTEPWFVEHIYRKLIAKQKARV
;
A
#
# COMPACT_ATOMS: atom_id res chain seq x y z
N MET A 1 0.13 2.51 -20.81
CA MET A 1 -0.15 3.90 -20.41
C MET A 1 0.89 4.30 -19.38
N SER A 2 1.19 5.57 -19.23
CA SER A 2 2.06 6.04 -18.15
C SER A 2 1.29 6.08 -16.85
N LEU A 3 1.97 6.04 -15.70
CA LEU A 3 1.31 6.17 -14.39
C LEU A 3 0.45 7.45 -14.29
N ILE A 4 0.91 8.55 -14.90
CA ILE A 4 0.15 9.81 -14.93
C ILE A 4 -1.19 9.60 -15.64
N GLU A 5 -1.19 8.96 -16.81
CA GLU A 5 -2.42 8.66 -17.56
C GLU A 5 -3.35 7.72 -16.77
N ASP A 6 -2.79 6.71 -16.11
CA ASP A 6 -3.57 5.78 -15.28
C ASP A 6 -4.23 6.51 -14.10
N ILE A 7 -3.50 7.42 -13.43
CA ILE A 7 -4.06 8.24 -12.35
C ILE A 7 -5.07 9.27 -12.89
N GLU A 8 -4.82 9.92 -14.03
CA GLU A 8 -5.79 10.83 -14.66
C GLU A 8 -7.11 10.14 -14.95
N ASN A 9 -7.06 8.90 -15.44
CA ASN A 9 -8.24 8.10 -15.77
C ASN A 9 -8.90 7.44 -14.54
N TYR A 10 -8.22 7.41 -13.39
CA TYR A 10 -8.76 6.83 -12.17
C TYR A 10 -9.95 7.65 -11.65
N THR A 11 -11.06 6.97 -11.35
CA THR A 11 -12.24 7.58 -10.74
C THR A 11 -12.17 7.47 -9.23
N PRO A 12 -12.01 8.61 -8.50
CA PRO A 12 -11.95 8.60 -7.04
C PRO A 12 -13.22 8.02 -6.40
N TRP A 13 -13.05 7.28 -5.33
CA TRP A 13 -14.15 6.69 -4.55
C TRP A 13 -14.84 7.70 -3.65
N ASN A 14 -14.11 8.67 -3.13
CA ASN A 14 -14.56 9.67 -2.18
C ASN A 14 -13.73 10.96 -2.29
N GLU A 15 -14.10 11.98 -1.51
CA GLU A 15 -13.42 13.28 -1.51
C GLU A 15 -11.92 13.16 -1.11
N GLN A 16 -11.55 12.25 -0.20
CA GLN A 16 -10.15 12.01 0.16
C GLN A 16 -9.34 11.59 -1.07
N GLU A 17 -9.80 10.58 -1.82
CA GLU A 17 -9.09 10.14 -3.03
C GLU A 17 -9.07 11.22 -4.12
N GLU A 18 -10.09 12.08 -4.21
CA GLU A 18 -10.11 13.20 -5.15
C GLU A 18 -8.97 14.19 -4.85
N LYS A 19 -8.83 14.59 -3.58
CA LYS A 19 -7.76 15.50 -3.14
C LYS A 19 -6.37 14.87 -3.24
N ASP A 20 -6.26 13.61 -2.86
CA ASP A 20 -5.00 12.85 -2.94
C ASP A 20 -4.57 12.66 -4.40
N LYS A 21 -5.49 12.35 -5.31
CA LYS A 21 -5.24 12.26 -6.75
C LYS A 21 -4.64 13.56 -7.29
N ASP A 22 -5.24 14.70 -6.96
CA ASP A 22 -4.76 16.02 -7.41
C ASP A 22 -3.34 16.30 -6.90
N LEU A 23 -3.07 15.98 -5.63
CA LEU A 23 -1.74 16.16 -5.03
C LEU A 23 -0.70 15.24 -5.65
N ILE A 24 -1.02 13.95 -5.83
CA ILE A 24 -0.13 12.97 -6.48
C ILE A 24 0.20 13.43 -7.91
N LEU A 25 -0.79 13.81 -8.71
CA LEU A 25 -0.56 14.29 -10.08
C LEU A 25 0.31 15.55 -10.13
N ARG A 26 0.13 16.47 -9.17
CA ARG A 26 0.98 17.65 -9.04
C ARG A 26 2.42 17.29 -8.75
N CYS A 27 2.67 16.40 -7.78
CA CYS A 27 4.00 15.95 -7.43
C CYS A 27 4.66 15.20 -8.61
N LEU A 28 3.97 14.28 -9.26
CA LEU A 28 4.50 13.56 -10.43
C LEU A 28 4.93 14.47 -11.58
N ARG A 29 4.31 15.64 -11.72
CA ARG A 29 4.61 16.59 -12.79
C ARG A 29 5.69 17.61 -12.43
N GLN A 30 5.87 17.91 -11.15
CA GLN A 30 6.65 19.07 -10.70
C GLN A 30 7.87 18.68 -9.85
N GLU A 31 7.81 17.56 -9.14
CA GLU A 31 8.88 17.18 -8.21
C GLU A 31 9.92 16.28 -8.89
N PRO A 32 11.21 16.66 -8.85
CA PRO A 32 12.26 15.82 -9.37
C PRO A 32 12.42 14.55 -8.52
N GLU A 33 12.86 13.46 -9.15
CA GLU A 33 13.17 12.21 -8.48
C GLU A 33 12.07 11.64 -7.57
N VAL A 34 10.79 11.94 -7.87
CA VAL A 34 9.63 11.53 -7.06
C VAL A 34 9.50 10.00 -6.89
N TYR A 35 10.09 9.21 -7.79
CA TYR A 35 10.14 7.74 -7.66
C TYR A 35 11.23 7.23 -6.72
N THR A 36 12.04 8.11 -6.16
CA THR A 36 13.15 7.72 -5.28
C THR A 36 13.09 8.45 -3.93
N ARG A 37 13.66 7.82 -2.90
CA ARG A 37 13.81 8.44 -1.56
C ARG A 37 14.83 9.61 -1.54
N LYS A 38 15.45 9.94 -2.66
CA LYS A 38 16.23 11.18 -2.80
C LYS A 38 15.33 12.42 -2.74
N ASN A 39 14.09 12.31 -3.19
CA ASN A 39 13.09 13.33 -2.88
C ASN A 39 12.65 13.16 -1.43
N THR A 40 13.18 13.99 -0.55
CA THR A 40 12.94 13.95 0.90
C THR A 40 11.64 14.63 1.32
N LEU A 41 10.92 15.26 0.38
CA LEU A 41 9.64 15.91 0.63
C LEU A 41 8.48 14.94 0.39
N ALA A 42 8.50 14.27 -0.75
CA ALA A 42 7.44 13.33 -1.15
C ALA A 42 7.98 12.33 -2.18
N HIS A 43 7.67 11.05 -2.02
CA HIS A 43 8.07 10.04 -3.00
C HIS A 43 7.03 8.92 -3.14
N MET A 44 7.09 8.24 -4.30
CA MET A 44 6.13 7.20 -4.65
C MET A 44 6.33 5.94 -3.83
N THR A 45 5.20 5.39 -3.40
CA THR A 45 5.10 4.06 -2.78
C THR A 45 3.98 3.27 -3.45
N ALA A 46 4.04 1.96 -3.34
CA ALA A 46 2.97 1.08 -3.80
C ALA A 46 2.56 0.14 -2.68
N SER A 47 1.26 -0.05 -2.53
CA SER A 47 0.69 -0.98 -1.56
C SER A 47 -0.20 -2.01 -2.25
N ALA A 48 -0.36 -3.14 -1.60
CA ALA A 48 -1.21 -4.22 -2.02
C ALA A 48 -2.34 -4.42 -0.99
N TRP A 49 -3.58 -4.36 -1.44
CA TRP A 49 -4.70 -4.94 -0.72
C TRP A 49 -4.83 -6.39 -1.16
N VAL A 50 -4.27 -7.30 -0.35
CA VAL A 50 -4.17 -8.72 -0.71
C VAL A 50 -5.36 -9.46 -0.14
N VAL A 51 -6.10 -10.15 -1.02
CA VAL A 51 -7.28 -10.93 -0.66
C VAL A 51 -7.11 -12.38 -1.08
N ASN A 52 -7.77 -13.30 -0.38
CA ASN A 52 -7.86 -14.69 -0.82
C ASN A 52 -8.87 -14.85 -1.98
N PRO A 53 -8.89 -15.99 -2.72
CA PRO A 53 -9.76 -16.17 -3.87
C PRO A 53 -11.26 -16.02 -3.56
N SER A 54 -11.70 -16.41 -2.36
CA SER A 54 -13.09 -16.22 -1.91
C SER A 54 -13.41 -14.81 -1.42
N ARG A 55 -12.39 -13.93 -1.34
CA ARG A 55 -12.48 -12.54 -0.83
C ARG A 55 -13.03 -12.42 0.59
N THR A 56 -12.87 -13.45 1.38
CA THR A 56 -13.30 -13.51 2.78
C THR A 56 -12.19 -13.15 3.76
N LYS A 57 -10.94 -13.13 3.28
CA LYS A 57 -9.76 -12.80 4.08
C LYS A 57 -8.92 -11.73 3.39
N VAL A 58 -8.20 -10.97 4.22
CA VAL A 58 -7.18 -10.00 3.81
C VAL A 58 -5.86 -10.33 4.51
N LEU A 59 -4.74 -10.17 3.81
CA LEU A 59 -3.42 -10.40 4.35
C LEU A 59 -2.88 -9.11 4.95
N MET A 60 -2.31 -9.19 6.15
CA MET A 60 -1.62 -8.07 6.80
C MET A 60 -0.28 -8.53 7.37
N ALA A 61 0.65 -7.60 7.46
CA ALA A 61 1.94 -7.78 8.13
C ALA A 61 2.01 -6.93 9.40
N TYR A 62 2.61 -7.47 10.47
CA TYR A 62 2.88 -6.71 11.69
C TYR A 62 4.18 -5.94 11.55
N HIS A 63 4.08 -4.66 11.28
CA HIS A 63 5.22 -3.81 10.98
C HIS A 63 5.97 -3.36 12.24
N LEU A 64 7.28 -3.59 12.31
CA LEU A 64 8.08 -3.29 13.50
C LEU A 64 8.15 -1.78 13.83
N ILE A 65 8.23 -0.91 12.82
CA ILE A 65 8.34 0.54 13.03
C ILE A 65 7.03 1.12 13.57
N TYR A 66 5.89 0.71 13.01
CA TYR A 66 4.57 1.24 13.41
C TYR A 66 3.96 0.48 14.60
N ASN A 67 4.55 -0.70 14.95
CA ASN A 67 4.05 -1.60 15.99
C ASN A 67 2.56 -1.90 15.80
N SER A 68 2.15 -2.15 14.57
CA SER A 68 0.77 -2.31 14.12
C SER A 68 0.67 -3.31 12.99
N TRP A 69 -0.50 -3.95 12.86
CA TRP A 69 -0.88 -4.69 11.66
C TRP A 69 -1.23 -3.71 10.54
N SER A 70 -0.62 -3.89 9.40
CA SER A 70 -0.73 -3.01 8.24
C SER A 70 -0.85 -3.82 6.95
N TRP A 71 -1.37 -3.21 5.89
CA TRP A 71 -1.28 -3.76 4.54
C TRP A 71 0.18 -3.93 4.11
N LEU A 72 0.41 -4.66 3.02
CA LEU A 72 1.75 -4.87 2.48
C LEU A 72 2.08 -3.79 1.46
N GLY A 73 3.34 -3.37 1.42
CA GLY A 73 3.79 -2.38 0.45
C GLY A 73 5.13 -1.73 0.80
N GLY A 74 5.67 -1.00 -0.15
CA GLY A 74 6.96 -0.36 0.01
C GLY A 74 7.24 0.74 -0.99
N HIS A 75 8.49 1.18 -1.00
CA HIS A 75 8.95 2.28 -1.83
C HIS A 75 9.16 1.86 -3.28
N ALA A 76 8.90 2.79 -4.19
CA ALA A 76 9.19 2.59 -5.62
C ALA A 76 10.69 2.38 -5.88
N ASP A 77 11.55 3.13 -5.19
CA ASP A 77 13.02 3.05 -5.27
C ASP A 77 13.55 3.08 -6.72
N GLY A 78 12.90 3.88 -7.56
CA GLY A 78 13.23 4.07 -8.97
C GLY A 78 12.41 3.22 -9.95
N GLU A 79 11.63 2.26 -9.46
CA GLU A 79 10.67 1.52 -10.31
C GLU A 79 9.49 2.43 -10.67
N THR A 80 9.12 2.43 -11.94
CA THR A 80 8.01 3.23 -12.47
C THR A 80 6.73 2.42 -12.67
N ASP A 81 6.82 1.09 -12.78
CA ASP A 81 5.67 0.18 -12.72
C ASP A 81 5.34 -0.14 -11.26
N LEU A 82 4.45 0.66 -10.66
CA LEU A 82 4.10 0.51 -9.26
C LEU A 82 3.32 -0.78 -8.94
N LEU A 83 2.71 -1.42 -9.95
CA LEU A 83 2.14 -2.75 -9.78
C LEU A 83 3.23 -3.79 -9.53
N GLU A 84 4.35 -3.73 -10.25
CA GLU A 84 5.48 -4.62 -10.01
C GLU A 84 6.10 -4.36 -8.64
N THR A 85 6.17 -3.09 -8.20
CA THR A 85 6.55 -2.76 -6.82
C THR A 85 5.63 -3.45 -5.80
N ALA A 86 4.31 -3.30 -5.93
CA ALA A 86 3.35 -3.93 -5.02
C ALA A 86 3.47 -5.46 -5.00
N LEU A 87 3.63 -6.09 -6.18
CA LEU A 87 3.81 -7.54 -6.29
C LEU A 87 5.13 -8.02 -5.66
N ARG A 88 6.20 -7.25 -5.82
CA ARG A 88 7.50 -7.53 -5.19
C ARG A 88 7.38 -7.50 -3.68
N GLU A 89 6.79 -6.44 -3.12
CA GLU A 89 6.62 -6.29 -1.67
C GLU A 89 5.76 -7.42 -1.08
N VAL A 90 4.67 -7.82 -1.76
CA VAL A 90 3.88 -8.98 -1.30
C VAL A 90 4.74 -10.24 -1.19
N ARG A 91 5.58 -10.52 -2.20
CA ARG A 91 6.47 -11.70 -2.16
C ARG A 91 7.50 -11.60 -1.05
N GLU A 92 8.12 -10.45 -0.89
CA GLU A 92 9.17 -10.22 0.11
C GLU A 92 8.63 -10.28 1.54
N GLU A 93 7.49 -9.63 1.81
CA GLU A 93 6.93 -9.52 3.15
C GLU A 93 6.17 -10.77 3.60
N SER A 94 5.61 -11.54 2.68
CA SER A 94 4.77 -12.72 3.02
C SER A 94 5.35 -14.05 2.59
N GLY A 95 6.32 -14.06 1.67
CA GLY A 95 6.85 -15.29 1.07
C GLY A 95 5.92 -15.95 0.06
N LEU A 96 4.73 -15.39 -0.20
CA LEU A 96 3.77 -15.94 -1.15
C LEU A 96 4.30 -15.86 -2.59
N THR A 97 4.12 -16.93 -3.33
CA THR A 97 4.52 -17.04 -4.75
C THR A 97 3.33 -17.11 -5.70
N ARG A 98 2.22 -17.69 -5.25
CA ARG A 98 0.96 -17.81 -6.01
C ARG A 98 0.10 -16.57 -5.82
N ILE A 99 0.59 -15.44 -6.35
CA ILE A 99 -0.09 -14.15 -6.31
C ILE A 99 -0.37 -13.65 -7.72
N ARG A 100 -1.47 -12.92 -7.89
CA ARG A 100 -1.82 -12.27 -9.14
C ARG A 100 -2.58 -10.97 -8.90
N PRO A 101 -2.37 -9.94 -9.72
CA PRO A 101 -3.25 -8.78 -9.67
C PRO A 101 -4.66 -9.18 -10.15
N VAL A 102 -5.69 -8.65 -9.50
CA VAL A 102 -7.08 -8.84 -9.96
C VAL A 102 -7.30 -8.08 -11.27
N SER A 103 -6.70 -6.89 -11.39
CA SER A 103 -6.54 -6.14 -12.63
C SER A 103 -5.25 -5.31 -12.55
N ARG A 104 -4.82 -4.72 -13.67
CA ARG A 104 -3.73 -3.73 -13.66
C ARG A 104 -4.20 -2.34 -13.23
N ASP A 105 -5.50 -2.15 -13.03
CA ASP A 105 -6.08 -0.85 -12.67
C ASP A 105 -5.72 -0.48 -11.22
N ILE A 106 -5.56 0.80 -11.00
CA ILE A 106 -5.41 1.36 -9.67
C ILE A 106 -6.65 1.02 -8.83
N TYR A 107 -6.41 0.45 -7.66
CA TYR A 107 -7.48 0.11 -6.72
C TYR A 107 -7.82 1.29 -5.81
N SER A 108 -6.81 2.01 -5.33
CA SER A 108 -6.98 3.15 -4.43
C SER A 108 -5.80 4.09 -4.50
N LEU A 109 -6.02 5.37 -4.15
CA LEU A 109 -4.99 6.41 -4.06
C LEU A 109 -4.98 7.02 -2.66
N GLU A 110 -3.80 7.21 -2.10
CA GLU A 110 -3.60 7.80 -0.78
C GLU A 110 -2.35 8.69 -0.73
N VAL A 111 -2.45 9.81 -0.03
CA VAL A 111 -1.29 10.56 0.43
C VAL A 111 -1.12 10.32 1.91
N LEU A 112 -0.03 9.65 2.28
CA LEU A 112 0.23 9.21 3.65
C LEU A 112 1.32 10.08 4.27
N THR A 113 1.11 10.53 5.50
CA THR A 113 2.14 11.25 6.26
C THR A 113 3.08 10.25 6.94
N VAL A 114 4.36 10.52 6.86
CA VAL A 114 5.40 9.79 7.59
C VAL A 114 6.02 10.73 8.60
N ASP A 115 5.94 10.38 9.88
CA ASP A 115 6.58 11.16 10.94
C ASP A 115 8.10 11.03 10.88
N GLY A 116 8.79 12.06 11.36
CA GLY A 116 10.24 12.02 11.48
C GLY A 116 10.70 10.87 12.38
N HIS A 117 11.65 10.09 11.92
CA HIS A 117 12.12 8.89 12.60
C HIS A 117 13.61 8.65 12.43
N ILE A 118 14.17 7.73 13.23
CA ILE A 118 15.55 7.28 13.06
C ILE A 118 15.57 6.02 12.20
N LYS A 119 16.37 6.04 11.13
CA LYS A 119 16.63 4.90 10.27
C LYS A 119 18.15 4.72 10.10
N ASN A 120 18.65 3.54 10.41
CA ASN A 120 20.09 3.23 10.34
C ASN A 120 20.99 4.23 11.09
N GLY A 121 20.50 4.79 12.21
CA GLY A 121 21.23 5.75 13.03
C GLY A 121 21.15 7.20 12.57
N GLU A 122 20.50 7.50 11.45
CA GLU A 122 20.29 8.85 10.92
C GLU A 122 18.85 9.31 11.08
N TYR A 123 18.65 10.60 11.30
CA TYR A 123 17.32 11.18 11.39
C TYR A 123 16.76 11.44 9.99
N VAL A 124 15.59 10.88 9.73
CA VAL A 124 14.80 11.11 8.52
C VAL A 124 13.67 12.09 8.87
N SER A 125 13.58 13.20 8.15
CA SER A 125 12.52 14.21 8.34
C SER A 125 11.15 13.66 7.97
N SER A 126 10.10 14.26 8.54
CA SER A 126 8.72 14.00 8.11
C SER A 126 8.55 14.29 6.62
N HIS A 127 7.84 13.43 5.93
CA HIS A 127 7.63 13.50 4.48
C HIS A 127 6.31 12.83 4.07
N LEU A 128 6.00 12.86 2.78
CA LEU A 128 4.80 12.24 2.25
C LEU A 128 5.14 10.99 1.43
N HIS A 129 4.36 9.94 1.64
CA HIS A 129 4.26 8.83 0.70
C HIS A 129 3.08 9.07 -0.24
N LEU A 130 3.38 9.15 -1.54
CA LEU A 130 2.40 9.22 -2.61
C LEU A 130 2.08 7.80 -3.03
N ASN A 131 1.02 7.24 -2.44
CA ASN A 131 0.75 5.81 -2.48
C ASN A 131 -0.27 5.43 -3.55
N VAL A 132 0.05 4.38 -4.30
CA VAL A 132 -0.86 3.72 -5.23
C VAL A 132 -1.13 2.31 -4.76
N THR A 133 -2.38 1.98 -4.51
CA THR A 133 -2.80 0.65 -4.04
C THR A 133 -3.33 -0.19 -5.18
N TYR A 134 -2.92 -1.46 -5.22
CA TYR A 134 -3.43 -2.47 -6.14
C TYR A 134 -4.17 -3.58 -5.40
N LEU A 135 -5.21 -4.15 -6.04
CA LEU A 135 -5.91 -5.31 -5.52
C LEU A 135 -5.23 -6.58 -6.03
N ILE A 136 -4.70 -7.37 -5.12
CA ILE A 136 -3.95 -8.59 -5.41
C ILE A 136 -4.68 -9.78 -4.80
N GLU A 137 -4.81 -10.86 -5.57
CA GLU A 137 -5.32 -12.14 -5.10
C GLU A 137 -4.16 -13.09 -4.82
N ALA A 138 -4.21 -13.76 -3.68
CA ALA A 138 -3.20 -14.73 -3.26
C ALA A 138 -3.86 -15.97 -2.66
N ASP A 139 -3.19 -17.11 -2.77
CA ASP A 139 -3.65 -18.38 -2.21
C ASP A 139 -3.43 -18.40 -0.69
N ASP A 140 -4.51 -18.44 0.09
CA ASP A 140 -4.46 -18.43 1.55
C ASP A 140 -4.12 -19.80 2.18
N GLU A 141 -3.92 -20.84 1.36
CA GLU A 141 -3.38 -22.12 1.78
C GLU A 141 -1.85 -22.22 1.63
N GLU A 142 -1.23 -21.28 0.90
CA GLU A 142 0.22 -21.21 0.78
C GLU A 142 0.86 -20.79 2.11
N PRO A 143 1.93 -21.48 2.57
CA PRO A 143 2.61 -21.11 3.81
C PRO A 143 3.15 -19.69 3.78
N LEU A 144 2.93 -18.93 4.86
CA LEU A 144 3.44 -17.57 5.03
C LEU A 144 4.86 -17.58 5.60
N HIS A 145 5.72 -16.70 5.08
CA HIS A 145 7.10 -16.50 5.54
C HIS A 145 7.37 -15.01 5.69
N ARG A 146 7.40 -14.53 6.92
CA ARG A 146 7.64 -13.10 7.20
C ARG A 146 9.05 -12.64 6.82
N LYS A 147 9.20 -11.38 6.42
CA LYS A 147 10.47 -10.68 6.28
C LYS A 147 10.94 -10.22 7.66
N ALA A 148 11.84 -10.96 8.27
CA ALA A 148 12.15 -10.85 9.70
C ALA A 148 12.80 -9.52 10.13
N ASP A 149 13.40 -8.76 9.21
CA ASP A 149 14.03 -7.46 9.44
C ASP A 149 13.02 -6.30 9.39
N GLU A 150 11.85 -6.49 8.81
CA GLU A 150 10.80 -5.46 8.69
C GLU A 150 9.53 -5.82 9.47
N ASN A 151 9.17 -7.11 9.50
CA ASN A 151 7.91 -7.57 10.02
C ASN A 151 8.09 -8.59 11.16
N LYS A 152 7.33 -8.39 12.23
CA LYS A 152 7.27 -9.35 13.36
C LYS A 152 6.46 -10.58 12.97
N ASP A 153 5.39 -10.40 12.20
CA ASP A 153 4.47 -11.46 11.79
C ASP A 153 3.76 -11.11 10.49
N VAL A 154 3.13 -12.09 9.85
CA VAL A 154 2.25 -11.95 8.70
C VAL A 154 1.11 -12.94 8.82
N ALA A 155 -0.13 -12.50 8.63
CA ALA A 155 -1.30 -13.36 8.84
C ALA A 155 -2.52 -12.93 8.01
N TRP A 156 -3.40 -13.89 7.78
CA TRP A 156 -4.71 -13.68 7.20
C TRP A 156 -5.76 -13.34 8.27
N PHE A 157 -6.57 -12.33 7.98
CA PHE A 157 -7.67 -11.85 8.82
C PHE A 157 -8.97 -11.81 8.02
N THR A 158 -10.10 -11.97 8.68
CA THR A 158 -11.35 -11.45 8.11
C THR A 158 -11.29 -9.92 8.03
N PRO A 159 -12.04 -9.27 7.13
CA PRO A 159 -12.04 -7.81 7.07
C PRO A 159 -12.34 -7.12 8.40
N GLU A 160 -13.24 -7.69 9.20
CA GLU A 160 -13.60 -7.18 10.52
C GLU A 160 -12.48 -7.35 11.56
N GLU A 161 -11.75 -8.46 11.51
CA GLU A 161 -10.58 -8.69 12.36
C GLU A 161 -9.42 -7.77 11.98
N ALA A 162 -9.19 -7.55 10.68
CA ALA A 162 -8.16 -6.64 10.18
C ALA A 162 -8.33 -5.21 10.74
N LEU A 163 -9.59 -4.70 10.76
CA LEU A 163 -9.90 -3.40 11.36
C LEU A 163 -9.60 -3.32 12.86
N LYS A 164 -9.71 -4.44 13.58
CA LYS A 164 -9.45 -4.51 15.02
C LYS A 164 -7.96 -4.74 15.34
N ALA A 165 -7.26 -5.40 14.43
CA ALA A 165 -5.84 -5.75 14.59
C ALA A 165 -4.93 -4.53 14.42
N SER A 166 -5.27 -3.60 13.52
CA SER A 166 -4.52 -2.36 13.34
C SER A 166 -4.73 -1.40 14.52
N THR A 167 -3.62 -0.87 15.03
CA THR A 167 -3.60 0.12 16.12
C THR A 167 -3.48 1.55 15.62
N GLU A 168 -3.63 1.77 14.31
CA GLU A 168 -3.54 3.08 13.64
C GLU A 168 -4.93 3.61 13.29
N PRO A 169 -5.58 4.41 14.15
CA PRO A 169 -7.00 4.79 13.99
C PRO A 169 -7.29 5.51 12.68
N TRP A 170 -6.35 6.36 12.23
CA TRP A 170 -6.51 7.09 10.97
C TRP A 170 -6.51 6.14 9.77
N PHE A 171 -5.58 5.16 9.73
CA PHE A 171 -5.55 4.13 8.68
C PHE A 171 -6.81 3.28 8.69
N VAL A 172 -7.27 2.86 9.87
CA VAL A 172 -8.50 2.08 10.00
C VAL A 172 -9.69 2.83 9.41
N GLU A 173 -9.85 4.11 9.78
CA GLU A 173 -11.03 4.90 9.40
C GLU A 173 -10.98 5.34 7.92
N HIS A 174 -9.84 5.82 7.45
CA HIS A 174 -9.75 6.45 6.11
C HIS A 174 -9.25 5.51 5.02
N ILE A 175 -8.50 4.45 5.37
CA ILE A 175 -7.92 3.54 4.40
C ILE A 175 -8.62 2.17 4.43
N TYR A 176 -8.51 1.41 5.52
CA TYR A 176 -8.96 0.00 5.50
C TYR A 176 -10.47 -0.14 5.35
N ARG A 177 -11.28 0.71 6.00
CA ARG A 177 -12.74 0.74 5.80
C ARG A 177 -13.10 1.06 4.34
N LYS A 178 -12.39 2.00 3.71
CA LYS A 178 -12.55 2.34 2.30
C LYS A 178 -12.24 1.14 1.40
N LEU A 179 -11.09 0.49 1.59
CA LEU A 179 -10.68 -0.67 0.77
C LEU A 179 -11.68 -1.83 0.90
N ILE A 180 -12.16 -2.10 2.10
CA ILE A 180 -13.20 -3.11 2.36
C ILE A 180 -14.52 -2.74 1.67
N ALA A 181 -14.93 -1.47 1.72
CA ALA A 181 -16.14 -1.01 1.04
C ALA A 181 -16.02 -1.16 -0.48
N LYS A 182 -14.87 -0.81 -1.06
CA LYS A 182 -14.57 -1.00 -2.49
C LYS A 182 -14.57 -2.47 -2.89
N GLN A 183 -14.05 -3.36 -2.03
CA GLN A 183 -14.06 -4.80 -2.25
C GLN A 183 -15.51 -5.32 -2.33
N LYS A 184 -16.39 -4.90 -1.42
CA LYS A 184 -17.81 -5.30 -1.40
C LYS A 184 -18.59 -4.78 -2.61
N ALA A 185 -18.24 -3.62 -3.15
CA ALA A 185 -18.90 -3.04 -4.32
C ALA A 185 -18.51 -3.68 -5.66
N ARG A 186 -17.43 -4.47 -5.69
CA ARG A 186 -16.92 -5.17 -6.89
C ARG A 186 -17.32 -6.65 -6.97
N VAL A 187 -18.16 -7.10 -6.05
CA VAL A 187 -18.71 -8.48 -6.02
C VAL A 187 -19.98 -8.60 -6.86
#